data_624fbbade1f41caa598ebb4f727c8596
#
_entry.id   624fbbade1f41caa598ebb4f727c8596
#
_cell.length_a   1.000
_cell.length_b   1.000
_cell.length_c   1.000
_cell.angle_alpha   90.00
_cell.angle_beta   90.00
_cell.angle_gamma   90.00
#
_symmetry.space_group_name_H-M   'P 1'
#
loop_
_entity.id
_entity.type
_entity.pdbx_description
1 polymer ?
#
loop_
_entity_poly.entity_id
_entity_poly.type
_entity_poly.pdbx_seq_one_letter_code
_entity_poly.pdbx_strand_id
1 'polypeptide(L)'
;YEELLKKAGLDKPQSEFTSDELSQSSKLMGQARKETTSKLKDAQEAGENIVIDGTGAASNPILKKKNQLEDLGYDTMMVMIYVSPLVSLERNKSRGDAGGRSLRPSIIVRTWNQVNKNVDTFENMFGNDFILVNNDPKGADKTYNEKEIKKYFDQVTAAREYTDEEKAKKAKEKQELELSIKSLLSDLPEFTPQNQIKS
;
A
#
# COMPACT_ATOMS: atom_id res chain seq x y z
N TYR A 1 -12.79 1.40 -7.83
CA TYR A 1 -13.38 0.06 -8.04
C TYR A 1 -14.88 0.07 -7.78
N GLU A 2 -15.35 0.62 -6.65
CA GLU A 2 -16.79 0.70 -6.32
C GLU A 2 -17.58 1.46 -7.38
N GLU A 3 -17.05 2.56 -7.89
CA GLU A 3 -17.67 3.29 -9.01
C GLU A 3 -17.79 2.45 -10.29
N LEU A 4 -16.78 1.61 -10.58
CA LEU A 4 -16.83 0.69 -11.72
C LEU A 4 -17.88 -0.39 -11.53
N LEU A 5 -18.04 -0.91 -10.31
CA LEU A 5 -19.11 -1.84 -9.98
C LEU A 5 -20.49 -1.22 -10.17
N LYS A 6 -20.71 -0.01 -9.66
CA LYS A 6 -21.97 0.74 -9.85
C LYS A 6 -22.30 0.96 -11.32
N LYS A 7 -21.33 1.43 -12.10
CA LYS A 7 -21.47 1.63 -13.56
C LYS A 7 -21.81 0.33 -14.31
N ALA A 8 -21.36 -0.81 -13.78
CA ALA A 8 -21.65 -2.14 -14.34
C ALA A 8 -22.95 -2.77 -13.83
N GLY A 9 -23.72 -2.06 -12.99
CA GLY A 9 -24.97 -2.58 -12.39
C GLY A 9 -24.74 -3.63 -11.29
N LEU A 10 -23.53 -3.68 -10.73
CA LEU A 10 -23.15 -4.60 -9.64
C LEU A 10 -23.22 -3.88 -8.27
N ASP A 11 -24.29 -3.12 -8.05
CA ASP A 11 -24.50 -2.33 -6.82
C ASP A 11 -25.24 -3.15 -5.75
N LYS A 12 -24.65 -4.29 -5.38
CA LYS A 12 -25.12 -5.18 -4.32
C LYS A 12 -23.93 -5.81 -3.57
N PRO A 13 -24.15 -6.42 -2.38
CA PRO A 13 -23.09 -7.11 -1.65
C PRO A 13 -22.38 -8.18 -2.51
N GLN A 14 -21.06 -8.18 -2.51
CA GLN A 14 -20.30 -9.14 -3.31
C GLN A 14 -20.55 -10.61 -2.90
N SER A 15 -21.02 -10.83 -1.67
CA SER A 15 -21.45 -12.17 -1.20
C SER A 15 -22.66 -12.73 -1.97
N GLU A 16 -23.42 -11.87 -2.65
CA GLU A 16 -24.62 -12.19 -3.45
C GLU A 16 -24.33 -12.28 -4.95
N PHE A 17 -23.06 -12.11 -5.35
CA PHE A 17 -22.70 -12.19 -6.76
C PHE A 17 -22.78 -13.62 -7.27
N THR A 18 -23.37 -13.76 -8.45
CA THR A 18 -23.32 -14.98 -9.26
C THR A 18 -21.90 -15.22 -9.77
N SER A 19 -21.63 -16.39 -10.33
CA SER A 19 -20.32 -16.73 -10.92
C SER A 19 -19.92 -15.75 -12.03
N ASP A 20 -20.88 -15.33 -12.87
CA ASP A 20 -20.63 -14.40 -13.96
C ASP A 20 -20.34 -12.98 -13.44
N GLU A 21 -21.08 -12.54 -12.43
CA GLU A 21 -20.84 -11.26 -11.76
C GLU A 21 -19.49 -11.24 -11.03
N LEU A 22 -19.07 -12.36 -10.41
CA LEU A 22 -17.74 -12.49 -9.84
C LEU A 22 -16.63 -12.39 -10.90
N SER A 23 -16.84 -13.02 -12.07
CA SER A 23 -15.92 -12.92 -13.20
C SER A 23 -15.83 -11.47 -13.71
N GLN A 24 -16.97 -10.81 -13.88
CA GLN A 24 -17.03 -9.39 -14.27
C GLN A 24 -16.36 -8.50 -13.26
N SER A 25 -16.63 -8.66 -11.97
CA SER A 25 -16.02 -7.88 -10.89
C SER A 25 -14.50 -8.04 -10.84
N SER A 26 -13.99 -9.25 -11.14
CA SER A 26 -12.55 -9.50 -11.24
C SER A 26 -11.88 -8.71 -12.38
N LYS A 27 -12.54 -8.60 -13.53
CA LYS A 27 -12.06 -7.77 -14.66
C LYS A 27 -12.04 -6.28 -14.29
N LEU A 28 -13.10 -5.79 -13.64
CA LEU A 28 -13.18 -4.40 -13.16
C LEU A 28 -12.13 -4.11 -12.09
N MET A 29 -11.83 -5.08 -11.22
CA MET A 29 -10.73 -4.97 -10.26
C MET A 29 -9.38 -4.84 -10.98
N GLY A 30 -9.16 -5.61 -12.04
CA GLY A 30 -7.96 -5.51 -12.88
C GLY A 30 -7.81 -4.13 -13.52
N GLN A 31 -8.90 -3.55 -14.00
CA GLN A 31 -8.94 -2.19 -14.54
C GLN A 31 -8.60 -1.15 -13.46
N ALA A 32 -9.26 -1.21 -12.29
CA ALA A 32 -8.98 -0.31 -11.18
C ALA A 32 -7.52 -0.35 -10.72
N ARG A 33 -6.91 -1.55 -10.70
CA ARG A 33 -5.48 -1.70 -10.38
C ARG A 33 -4.57 -1.02 -11.39
N LYS A 34 -4.86 -1.10 -12.68
CA LYS A 34 -4.10 -0.42 -13.73
C LYS A 34 -4.18 1.11 -13.55
N GLU A 35 -5.37 1.63 -13.33
CA GLU A 35 -5.59 3.06 -13.07
C GLU A 35 -4.83 3.55 -11.83
N THR A 36 -4.90 2.77 -10.73
CA THR A 36 -4.16 3.08 -9.49
C THR A 36 -2.64 3.06 -9.73
N THR A 37 -2.14 2.11 -10.52
CA THR A 37 -0.71 2.02 -10.85
C THR A 37 -0.26 3.22 -11.68
N SER A 38 -1.08 3.66 -12.65
CA SER A 38 -0.79 4.87 -13.44
C SER A 38 -0.73 6.10 -12.55
N LYS A 39 -1.76 6.33 -11.73
CA LYS A 39 -1.80 7.47 -10.80
C LYS A 39 -0.62 7.49 -9.84
N LEU A 40 -0.21 6.32 -9.34
CA LEU A 40 0.98 6.23 -8.48
C LEU A 40 2.24 6.67 -9.21
N LYS A 41 2.39 6.25 -10.48
CA LYS A 41 3.54 6.64 -11.29
C LYS A 41 3.54 8.15 -11.56
N ASP A 42 2.40 8.71 -11.93
CA ASP A 42 2.25 10.15 -12.17
C ASP A 42 2.60 10.97 -10.93
N ALA A 43 2.13 10.54 -9.74
CA ALA A 43 2.45 11.18 -8.46
C ALA A 43 3.96 11.07 -8.11
N GLN A 44 4.58 9.93 -8.42
CA GLN A 44 6.03 9.74 -8.23
C GLN A 44 6.84 10.67 -9.15
N GLU A 45 6.45 10.79 -10.42
CA GLU A 45 7.09 11.68 -11.39
C GLU A 45 6.94 13.17 -11.00
N ALA A 46 5.79 13.52 -10.39
CA ALA A 46 5.53 14.87 -9.87
C ALA A 46 6.19 15.15 -8.51
N GLY A 47 6.76 14.16 -7.83
CA GLY A 47 7.36 14.31 -6.50
C GLY A 47 6.33 14.59 -5.40
N GLU A 48 5.09 14.13 -5.58
CA GLU A 48 4.01 14.33 -4.61
C GLU A 48 4.14 13.42 -3.38
N ASN A 49 3.59 13.87 -2.24
CA ASN A 49 3.42 12.99 -1.09
C ASN A 49 2.38 11.90 -1.38
N ILE A 50 2.69 10.64 -1.05
CA ILE A 50 1.89 9.49 -1.46
C ILE A 50 1.40 8.74 -0.22
N VAL A 51 0.10 8.44 -0.18
CA VAL A 51 -0.50 7.52 0.78
C VAL A 51 -0.97 6.27 0.03
N ILE A 52 -0.47 5.10 0.44
CA ILE A 52 -0.84 3.81 -0.16
C ILE A 52 -1.68 3.03 0.86
N ASP A 53 -2.97 2.90 0.58
CA ASP A 53 -3.87 2.06 1.39
C ASP A 53 -3.73 0.59 1.02
N GLY A 54 -3.69 -0.28 2.02
CA GLY A 54 -3.57 -1.72 1.85
C GLY A 54 -3.93 -2.50 3.10
N THR A 55 -4.17 -3.80 2.93
CA THR A 55 -4.59 -4.67 4.04
C THR A 55 -3.45 -5.11 4.95
N GLY A 56 -2.19 -5.02 4.52
CA GLY A 56 -1.05 -5.55 5.29
C GLY A 56 -0.98 -7.09 5.36
N ALA A 57 -1.79 -7.82 4.60
CA ALA A 57 -1.84 -9.29 4.65
C ALA A 57 -0.61 -9.97 4.03
N ALA A 58 0.15 -9.28 3.18
CA ALA A 58 1.37 -9.79 2.57
C ALA A 58 2.51 -8.77 2.75
N SER A 59 3.58 -9.19 3.40
CA SER A 59 4.72 -8.31 3.72
C SER A 59 5.66 -8.07 2.52
N ASN A 60 5.92 -9.07 1.70
CA ASN A 60 6.85 -8.95 0.57
C ASN A 60 6.48 -7.85 -0.45
N PRO A 61 5.20 -7.71 -0.91
CA PRO A 61 4.84 -6.60 -1.80
C PRO A 61 5.02 -5.22 -1.15
N ILE A 62 4.81 -5.12 0.16
CA ILE A 62 4.98 -3.87 0.93
C ILE A 62 6.46 -3.53 1.00
N LEU A 63 7.33 -4.49 1.36
CA LEU A 63 8.78 -4.30 1.35
C LEU A 63 9.30 -3.86 -0.02
N LYS A 64 8.86 -4.55 -1.08
CA LYS A 64 9.23 -4.17 -2.44
C LYS A 64 8.82 -2.74 -2.77
N LYS A 65 7.61 -2.33 -2.37
CA LYS A 65 7.12 -0.98 -2.60
C LYS A 65 7.88 0.06 -1.77
N LYS A 66 8.17 -0.25 -0.49
CA LYS A 66 9.03 0.55 0.38
C LYS A 66 10.37 0.83 -0.30
N ASN A 67 11.10 -0.22 -0.67
CA ASN A 67 12.41 -0.09 -1.30
C ASN A 67 12.35 0.74 -2.60
N GLN A 68 11.36 0.48 -3.46
CA GLN A 68 11.15 1.27 -4.69
C GLN A 68 10.95 2.77 -4.43
N LEU A 69 10.22 3.11 -3.36
CA LEU A 69 9.99 4.51 -3.01
C LEU A 69 11.25 5.14 -2.41
N GLU A 70 11.98 4.42 -1.58
CA GLU A 70 13.25 4.88 -1.00
C GLU A 70 14.34 5.06 -2.07
N ASP A 71 14.40 4.17 -3.06
CA ASP A 71 15.28 4.30 -4.23
C ASP A 71 14.97 5.58 -5.04
N LEU A 72 13.71 6.05 -5.01
CA LEU A 72 13.27 7.32 -5.60
C LEU A 72 13.49 8.53 -4.69
N GLY A 73 14.02 8.33 -3.47
CA GLY A 73 14.32 9.40 -2.51
C GLY A 73 13.16 9.77 -1.59
N TYR A 74 12.10 8.95 -1.51
CA TYR A 74 11.04 9.13 -0.52
C TYR A 74 11.48 8.65 0.86
N ASP A 75 11.07 9.37 1.89
CA ASP A 75 11.01 8.83 3.24
C ASP A 75 9.72 8.00 3.37
N THR A 76 9.82 6.79 3.90
CA THR A 76 8.67 5.89 4.00
C THR A 76 8.32 5.63 5.46
N MET A 77 7.03 5.56 5.74
CA MET A 77 6.53 5.16 7.04
C MET A 77 5.32 4.24 6.90
N MET A 78 5.01 3.50 7.95
CA MET A 78 3.82 2.66 8.00
C MET A 78 2.97 3.00 9.22
N VAL A 79 1.69 3.28 8.97
CA VAL A 79 0.66 3.35 10.00
C VAL A 79 -0.22 2.11 9.88
N MET A 80 -0.14 1.24 10.87
CA MET A 80 -0.95 0.03 10.94
C MET A 80 -2.10 0.24 11.91
N ILE A 81 -3.33 0.06 11.45
CA ILE A 81 -4.53 0.21 12.26
C ILE A 81 -5.02 -1.18 12.67
N TYR A 82 -4.91 -1.45 13.96
CA TYR A 82 -5.38 -2.70 14.56
C TYR A 82 -6.82 -2.57 15.05
N VAL A 83 -7.59 -3.61 14.84
CA VAL A 83 -8.88 -3.86 15.52
C VAL A 83 -8.99 -5.34 15.86
N SER A 84 -9.74 -5.70 16.91
CA SER A 84 -10.00 -7.10 17.23
C SER A 84 -10.78 -7.82 16.12
N PRO A 85 -10.69 -9.16 16.03
CA PRO A 85 -11.40 -9.91 14.98
C PRO A 85 -12.91 -9.74 15.07
N LEU A 86 -13.48 -9.62 16.27
CA LEU A 86 -14.91 -9.36 16.47
C LEU A 86 -15.32 -8.00 15.89
N VAL A 87 -14.56 -6.94 16.18
CA VAL A 87 -14.82 -5.60 15.63
C VAL A 87 -14.69 -5.59 14.12
N SER A 88 -13.73 -6.31 13.56
CA SER A 88 -13.59 -6.47 12.11
C SER A 88 -14.82 -7.11 11.48
N LEU A 89 -15.36 -8.17 12.10
CA LEU A 89 -16.58 -8.85 11.64
C LEU A 89 -17.82 -7.96 11.75
N GLU A 90 -17.99 -7.27 12.88
CA GLU A 90 -19.10 -6.34 13.11
C GLU A 90 -19.09 -5.18 12.09
N ARG A 91 -17.93 -4.56 11.85
CA ARG A 91 -17.78 -3.49 10.86
C ARG A 91 -18.03 -3.98 9.44
N ASN A 92 -17.57 -5.19 9.09
CA ASN A 92 -17.85 -5.79 7.80
C ASN A 92 -19.35 -6.04 7.60
N LYS A 93 -20.03 -6.58 8.63
CA LYS A 93 -21.48 -6.78 8.61
C LYS A 93 -22.24 -5.45 8.44
N SER A 94 -21.97 -4.47 9.31
CA SER A 94 -22.61 -3.16 9.26
C SER A 94 -22.41 -2.46 7.90
N ARG A 95 -21.25 -2.61 7.28
CA ARG A 95 -20.99 -2.09 5.93
C ARG A 95 -21.87 -2.78 4.89
N GLY A 96 -22.03 -4.11 4.98
CA GLY A 96 -22.92 -4.87 4.09
C GLY A 96 -24.39 -4.45 4.26
N ASP A 97 -24.85 -4.32 5.52
CA ASP A 97 -26.22 -3.91 5.83
C ASP A 97 -26.54 -2.48 5.31
N ALA A 98 -25.51 -1.63 5.22
CA ALA A 98 -25.60 -0.29 4.63
C ALA A 98 -25.44 -0.25 3.09
N GLY A 99 -25.50 -1.41 2.40
CA GLY A 99 -25.35 -1.50 0.95
C GLY A 99 -23.93 -1.37 0.42
N GLY A 100 -22.91 -1.38 1.30
CA GLY A 100 -21.51 -1.34 0.93
C GLY A 100 -20.91 -2.75 0.71
N ARG A 101 -19.66 -2.76 0.31
CA ARG A 101 -18.91 -4.03 0.11
C ARG A 101 -18.76 -4.80 1.42
N SER A 102 -19.24 -6.02 1.45
CA SER A 102 -19.00 -6.98 2.54
C SER A 102 -18.26 -8.22 2.03
N LEU A 103 -17.46 -8.83 2.90
CA LEU A 103 -16.72 -10.05 2.62
C LEU A 103 -17.25 -11.20 3.48
N ARG A 104 -17.02 -12.44 3.04
CA ARG A 104 -17.36 -13.60 3.84
C ARG A 104 -16.57 -13.60 5.16
N PRO A 105 -17.18 -13.94 6.31
CA PRO A 105 -16.52 -13.94 7.61
C PRO A 105 -15.19 -14.73 7.65
N SER A 106 -15.13 -15.88 6.95
CA SER A 106 -13.91 -16.69 6.84
C SER A 106 -12.75 -15.96 6.16
N ILE A 107 -13.04 -15.08 5.19
CA ILE A 107 -12.02 -14.24 4.54
C ILE A 107 -11.51 -13.18 5.52
N ILE A 108 -12.42 -12.54 6.28
CA ILE A 108 -12.06 -11.54 7.29
C ILE A 108 -11.12 -12.14 8.32
N VAL A 109 -11.50 -13.25 8.94
CA VAL A 109 -10.69 -13.92 9.98
C VAL A 109 -9.33 -14.37 9.43
N ARG A 110 -9.30 -14.96 8.24
CA ARG A 110 -8.04 -15.37 7.59
C ARG A 110 -7.12 -14.17 7.34
N THR A 111 -7.67 -13.11 6.78
CA THR A 111 -6.90 -11.89 6.48
C THR A 111 -6.39 -11.25 7.78
N TRP A 112 -7.25 -11.17 8.81
CA TRP A 112 -6.87 -10.66 10.11
C TRP A 112 -5.69 -11.44 10.72
N ASN A 113 -5.74 -12.77 10.68
CA ASN A 113 -4.64 -13.64 11.14
C ASN A 113 -3.33 -13.38 10.36
N GLN A 114 -3.42 -13.20 9.04
CA GLN A 114 -2.25 -12.91 8.20
C GLN A 114 -1.64 -11.56 8.54
N VAL A 115 -2.47 -10.53 8.67
CA VAL A 115 -2.05 -9.17 9.05
C VAL A 115 -1.39 -9.18 10.43
N ASN A 116 -2.00 -9.83 11.41
CA ASN A 116 -1.49 -9.88 12.77
C ASN A 116 -0.13 -10.58 12.87
N LYS A 117 0.09 -11.62 12.07
CA LYS A 117 1.41 -12.29 11.98
C LYS A 117 2.50 -11.43 11.35
N ASN A 118 2.13 -10.40 10.61
CA ASN A 118 3.09 -9.52 9.95
C ASN A 118 3.48 -8.30 10.80
N VAL A 119 2.88 -8.09 11.98
CA VAL A 119 3.16 -6.91 12.83
C VAL A 119 4.65 -6.77 13.09
N ASP A 120 5.28 -7.80 13.68
CA ASP A 120 6.72 -7.79 14.00
C ASP A 120 7.58 -7.61 12.74
N THR A 121 7.14 -8.16 11.63
CA THR A 121 7.81 -8.00 10.33
C THR A 121 7.78 -6.54 9.88
N PHE A 122 6.66 -5.87 10.00
CA PHE A 122 6.52 -4.46 9.64
C PHE A 122 7.26 -3.55 10.61
N GLU A 123 7.22 -3.83 11.90
CA GLU A 123 8.00 -3.12 12.91
C GLU A 123 9.50 -3.19 12.57
N ASN A 124 10.01 -4.38 12.24
CA ASN A 124 11.40 -4.54 11.82
C ASN A 124 11.73 -3.84 10.48
N MET A 125 10.77 -3.79 9.53
CA MET A 125 10.98 -3.15 8.22
C MET A 125 11.03 -1.62 8.30
N PHE A 126 10.21 -1.02 9.14
CA PHE A 126 10.04 0.42 9.21
C PHE A 126 10.71 1.04 10.45
N GLY A 127 11.08 0.23 11.44
CA GLY A 127 11.77 0.69 12.65
C GLY A 127 11.02 1.82 13.36
N ASN A 128 11.66 2.96 13.52
CA ASN A 128 11.05 4.14 14.18
C ASN A 128 9.92 4.78 13.37
N ASP A 129 9.79 4.44 12.09
CA ASP A 129 8.75 4.93 11.19
C ASP A 129 7.54 3.96 11.10
N PHE A 130 7.48 2.96 12.01
CA PHE A 130 6.32 2.09 12.20
C PHE A 130 5.44 2.60 13.33
N ILE A 131 4.15 2.75 13.06
CA ILE A 131 3.16 3.17 14.05
C ILE A 131 2.02 2.16 14.08
N LEU A 132 1.79 1.57 15.26
CA LEU A 132 0.64 0.69 15.50
C LEU A 132 -0.44 1.45 16.27
N VAL A 133 -1.61 1.62 15.64
CA VAL A 133 -2.77 2.29 16.25
C VAL A 133 -3.83 1.27 16.60
N ASN A 134 -4.21 1.18 17.86
CA ASN A 134 -5.35 0.38 18.28
C ASN A 134 -6.65 1.17 18.08
N ASN A 135 -7.51 0.68 17.20
CA ASN A 135 -8.82 1.26 16.87
C ASN A 135 -9.98 0.31 17.31
N ASP A 136 -9.73 -0.49 18.34
CA ASP A 136 -10.77 -1.33 18.96
C ASP A 136 -11.65 -0.49 19.89
N PRO A 137 -12.98 -0.44 19.69
CA PRO A 137 -13.88 0.34 20.54
C PRO A 137 -14.00 -0.19 21.99
N LYS A 138 -13.57 -1.44 22.23
CA LYS A 138 -13.55 -2.03 23.58
C LYS A 138 -12.26 -1.63 24.31
N GLY A 139 -12.26 -0.45 24.92
CA GLY A 139 -11.17 0.03 25.78
C GLY A 139 -10.40 1.23 25.27
N ALA A 140 -10.72 1.74 24.08
CA ALA A 140 -10.13 2.97 23.59
C ALA A 140 -11.19 4.07 23.51
N ASP A 141 -10.93 5.19 24.14
CA ASP A 141 -11.64 6.42 23.86
C ASP A 141 -11.40 6.77 22.37
N LYS A 142 -12.45 6.74 21.56
CA LYS A 142 -12.36 7.10 20.12
C LYS A 142 -11.73 8.48 19.92
N THR A 143 -11.98 9.40 20.84
CA THR A 143 -11.42 10.75 20.82
C THR A 143 -9.90 10.72 21.03
N TYR A 144 -9.40 9.84 21.88
CA TYR A 144 -7.98 9.65 22.12
C TYR A 144 -7.28 9.09 20.86
N ASN A 145 -7.85 8.07 20.24
CA ASN A 145 -7.31 7.49 19.01
C ASN A 145 -7.28 8.49 17.83
N GLU A 146 -8.34 9.30 17.70
CA GLU A 146 -8.37 10.37 16.71
C GLU A 146 -7.27 11.42 16.96
N LYS A 147 -7.03 11.80 18.22
CA LYS A 147 -5.96 12.73 18.58
C LYS A 147 -4.57 12.15 18.35
N GLU A 148 -4.36 10.87 18.67
CA GLU A 148 -3.11 10.18 18.36
C GLU A 148 -2.86 10.11 16.86
N ILE A 149 -3.85 9.63 16.09
CA ILE A 149 -3.76 9.60 14.64
C ILE A 149 -3.43 10.99 14.09
N LYS A 150 -4.13 12.03 14.56
CA LYS A 150 -3.88 13.39 14.14
C LYS A 150 -2.46 13.85 14.52
N LYS A 151 -2.00 13.59 15.75
CA LYS A 151 -0.64 13.93 16.19
C LYS A 151 0.42 13.28 15.31
N TYR A 152 0.26 12.00 15.00
CA TYR A 152 1.19 11.28 14.13
C TYR A 152 1.12 11.79 12.70
N PHE A 153 -0.08 12.05 12.19
CA PHE A 153 -0.28 12.64 10.86
C PHE A 153 0.39 14.03 10.76
N ASP A 154 0.23 14.86 11.79
CA ASP A 154 0.85 16.18 11.87
C ASP A 154 2.39 16.07 11.94
N GLN A 155 2.95 15.05 12.59
CA GLN A 155 4.39 14.78 12.62
C GLN A 155 4.95 14.35 11.26
N VAL A 156 4.16 13.60 10.49
CA VAL A 156 4.54 13.10 9.15
C VAL A 156 4.38 14.16 8.08
N THR A 157 3.32 14.96 8.19
CA THR A 157 3.02 16.04 7.24
C THR A 157 3.72 17.34 7.58
N ALA A 158 4.25 17.51 8.80
CA ALA A 158 5.21 18.54 9.09
C ALA A 158 6.40 18.31 8.16
N ALA A 159 6.56 19.20 7.17
CA ALA A 159 7.66 19.14 6.23
C ALA A 159 8.96 18.95 7.04
N ARG A 160 9.57 17.78 6.93
CA ARG A 160 10.86 17.50 7.55
C ARG A 160 11.84 18.46 6.88
N GLU A 161 12.19 19.53 7.55
CA GLU A 161 13.27 20.37 7.10
C GLU A 161 14.54 19.54 7.21
N TYR A 162 14.98 19.00 6.09
CA TYR A 162 16.29 18.38 6.01
C TYR A 162 17.36 19.43 6.29
N THR A 163 18.27 19.12 7.18
CA THR A 163 19.46 19.95 7.34
C THR A 163 20.23 20.00 6.03
N ASP A 164 21.00 21.04 5.81
CA ASP A 164 21.81 21.16 4.58
C ASP A 164 22.80 19.99 4.44
N GLU A 165 23.26 19.41 5.56
CA GLU A 165 24.08 18.20 5.60
C GLU A 165 23.32 16.96 5.12
N GLU A 166 22.06 16.79 5.53
CA GLU A 166 21.21 15.66 5.07
C GLU A 166 20.87 15.79 3.58
N LYS A 167 20.61 17.02 3.10
CA LYS A 167 20.39 17.30 1.67
C LYS A 167 21.65 16.98 0.86
N ALA A 168 22.82 17.41 1.35
CA ALA A 168 24.09 17.13 0.70
C ALA A 168 24.41 15.64 0.67
N LYS A 169 24.12 14.90 1.76
CA LYS A 169 24.29 13.46 1.86
C LYS A 169 23.39 12.73 0.84
N LYS A 170 22.08 13.06 0.80
CA LYS A 170 21.14 12.48 -0.17
C LYS A 170 21.55 12.78 -1.63
N ALA A 171 22.01 13.99 -1.90
CA ALA A 171 22.47 14.35 -3.24
C ALA A 171 23.72 13.54 -3.64
N LYS A 172 24.65 13.31 -2.70
CA LYS A 172 25.84 12.50 -2.93
C LYS A 172 25.49 11.02 -3.16
N GLU A 173 24.64 10.44 -2.32
CA GLU A 173 24.15 9.06 -2.47
C GLU A 173 23.44 8.85 -3.81
N LYS A 174 22.63 9.81 -4.24
CA LYS A 174 21.97 9.79 -5.57
C LYS A 174 22.99 9.82 -6.70
N GLN A 175 24.01 10.67 -6.61
CA GLN A 175 25.06 10.78 -7.63
C GLN A 175 25.91 9.52 -7.70
N GLU A 176 26.26 8.92 -6.56
CA GLU A 176 27.00 7.66 -6.49
C GLU A 176 26.19 6.50 -7.09
N LEU A 177 24.90 6.45 -6.84
CA LEU A 177 23.99 5.45 -7.43
C LEU A 177 23.88 5.62 -8.95
N GLU A 178 23.71 6.86 -9.44
CA GLU A 178 23.69 7.15 -10.88
C GLU A 178 24.98 6.74 -11.57
N LEU A 179 26.14 7.00 -10.96
CA LEU A 179 27.45 6.59 -11.48
C LEU A 179 27.60 5.06 -11.47
N SER A 180 27.17 4.38 -10.41
CA SER A 180 27.19 2.92 -10.31
C SER A 180 26.32 2.27 -11.39
N ILE A 181 25.10 2.78 -11.61
CA ILE A 181 24.20 2.31 -12.67
C ILE A 181 24.83 2.52 -14.05
N LYS A 182 25.45 3.69 -14.27
CA LYS A 182 26.10 4.02 -15.53
C LYS A 182 27.29 3.11 -15.83
N SER A 183 28.09 2.78 -14.79
CA SER A 183 29.19 1.81 -14.89
C SER A 183 28.67 0.41 -15.21
N LEU A 184 27.62 -0.06 -14.50
CA LEU A 184 27.01 -1.36 -14.77
C LEU A 184 26.44 -1.47 -16.18
N LEU A 185 25.88 -0.39 -16.71
CA LEU A 185 25.35 -0.36 -18.08
C LEU A 185 26.46 -0.32 -19.15
N SER A 186 27.63 0.28 -18.84
CA SER A 186 28.78 0.31 -19.76
C SER A 186 29.51 -1.04 -19.84
N ASP A 187 29.42 -1.86 -18.82
CA ASP A 187 30.06 -3.19 -18.75
C ASP A 187 29.18 -4.31 -19.34
N LEU A 188 27.94 -3.98 -19.73
CA LEU A 188 27.11 -4.92 -20.47
C LEU A 188 27.60 -5.03 -21.90
N PRO A 189 27.89 -6.26 -22.41
CA PRO A 189 28.26 -6.43 -23.82
C PRO A 189 27.15 -5.88 -24.70
N GLU A 190 27.52 -5.09 -25.72
CA GLU A 190 26.57 -4.60 -26.71
C GLU A 190 25.72 -5.77 -27.20
N PHE A 191 24.40 -5.69 -26.98
CA PHE A 191 23.45 -6.67 -27.47
C PHE A 191 23.35 -6.52 -28.99
N THR A 192 24.24 -7.21 -29.71
CA THR A 192 24.11 -7.41 -31.13
C THR A 192 23.01 -8.47 -31.34
N PRO A 193 21.92 -8.14 -32.04
CA PRO A 193 20.89 -9.14 -32.36
C PRO A 193 21.40 -10.05 -33.50
N GLN A 194 22.24 -10.99 -33.14
CA GLN A 194 22.64 -12.09 -34.01
C GLN A 194 22.33 -13.39 -33.27
N ASN A 195 21.10 -13.88 -33.47
CA ASN A 195 20.83 -15.29 -33.70
C ASN A 195 19.36 -15.44 -34.08
N GLN A 196 19.06 -15.15 -35.34
CA GLN A 196 17.96 -15.83 -35.99
C GLN A 196 18.36 -17.29 -36.09
N ILE A 197 17.69 -18.14 -35.30
CA ILE A 197 17.76 -19.57 -35.46
C ILE A 197 17.11 -19.86 -36.81
N LYS A 198 17.95 -20.21 -37.80
CA LYS A 198 17.47 -20.85 -39.02
C LYS A 198 16.95 -22.22 -38.62
N SER A 199 15.68 -22.44 -38.86
CA SER A 199 14.98 -23.74 -38.86
C SER A 199 15.65 -24.76 -39.78
#